data_42c92bf7fbd1a82494b3db1888eba98f
#
_entry.id   42c92bf7fbd1a82494b3db1888eba98f
#
_cell.length_a   1.000
_cell.length_b   1.000
_cell.length_c   1.000
_cell.angle_alpha   90.00
_cell.angle_beta   90.00
_cell.angle_gamma   90.00
#
_symmetry.space_group_name_H-M   'P 1'
#
loop_
_entity.id
_entity.type
_entity.pdbx_description
1 polymer ?
#
loop_
_entity_poly.entity_id
_entity_poly.type
_entity_poly.pdbx_seq_one_letter_code
_entity_poly.pdbx_strand_id
1 'polypeptide(L)'
;MSLDSPKLKELLKQVESGALQLPDFQREWKWDDERIRALIATVTLNYPLGVVMSLQTGGGTPFRPRPLSGAQVPEGTVPDLLLLDGQQRMTSLYQALRRDQPVETVDARGKDLRRWYYIDIAKAIGSPSDRDEAIVSVPEDRTLRKDFARRVVLDLSTPQLECAAGHFPLNLVFDTARMNAWHREFVKVDEANWEIWSQFEEHVLNHVQSFDVPMINLNASTTMDAVCAVFERVNTGGVPLNVFELLTATYAGNQAHVAEFGEYYRLPDTWHRIKSELTSAYPVLGRMEAGVEDGLSSSDFLQAIALVRTWERKRDGLSSSLSCKRRDLLELPLDDFRRLSPRLAEAFAWVGAFLQRQCIVQSADLPYRTQLVPLAAVRAILGEETDTAAGEERIGQWYWNGVLGEMYGGSTESRFPRDVEQLVAWIRGDGGDPDTVAEAVFVSDRLDTLTTRNSAAYKGIYALLVKQGAVDWYYTEAPLSPGQLVAHGVDVRQIFPKSWIAKSYPAFASRAGSIVNKTPLSYRASRSMTGPPSAYLKPLMLESGMRAEWFDDVVATHLIEPSTLYEGDFQRFYEDRSKQLLDLVRSAMGKRTVFRDFDDSYAR
;
A
#
# COMPACT_ATOMS: atom_id res chain seq x y z
N MET A 1 -11.08 -21.12 -25.30
CA MET A 1 -10.07 -20.05 -25.41
C MET A 1 -9.74 -19.91 -26.89
N SER A 2 -9.94 -18.72 -27.48
CA SER A 2 -9.54 -18.40 -28.85
C SER A 2 -8.59 -17.20 -28.87
N LEU A 3 -7.78 -17.11 -29.92
CA LEU A 3 -6.95 -15.94 -30.21
C LEU A 3 -7.56 -15.27 -31.43
N ASP A 4 -7.99 -14.05 -31.28
CA ASP A 4 -8.65 -13.28 -32.32
C ASP A 4 -7.89 -11.95 -32.52
N SER A 5 -8.16 -11.26 -33.62
CA SER A 5 -7.54 -9.95 -33.92
C SER A 5 -8.60 -8.98 -34.46
N PRO A 6 -9.58 -8.58 -33.63
CA PRO A 6 -10.59 -7.61 -34.07
C PRO A 6 -9.94 -6.25 -34.35
N LYS A 7 -10.58 -5.48 -35.25
CA LYS A 7 -10.17 -4.11 -35.52
C LYS A 7 -10.43 -3.21 -34.31
N LEU A 8 -9.51 -2.30 -34.01
CA LEU A 8 -9.66 -1.32 -32.93
C LEU A 8 -11.00 -0.58 -33.06
N LYS A 9 -11.37 -0.15 -34.26
CA LYS A 9 -12.64 0.52 -34.55
C LYS A 9 -13.87 -0.28 -34.06
N GLU A 10 -13.83 -1.60 -34.21
CA GLU A 10 -14.93 -2.48 -33.81
C GLU A 10 -15.00 -2.60 -32.29
N LEU A 11 -13.84 -2.77 -31.62
CA LEU A 11 -13.78 -2.82 -30.17
C LEU A 11 -14.27 -1.52 -29.52
N LEU A 12 -13.88 -0.36 -30.08
CA LEU A 12 -14.34 0.93 -29.57
C LEU A 12 -15.86 1.15 -29.79
N LYS A 13 -16.44 0.58 -30.85
CA LYS A 13 -17.90 0.53 -31.01
C LYS A 13 -18.58 -0.36 -29.97
N GLN A 14 -17.99 -1.53 -29.66
CA GLN A 14 -18.51 -2.41 -28.61
C GLN A 14 -18.45 -1.74 -27.23
N VAL A 15 -17.41 -0.94 -26.95
CA VAL A 15 -17.34 -0.12 -25.74
C VAL A 15 -18.49 0.90 -25.70
N GLU A 16 -18.72 1.62 -26.80
CA GLU A 16 -19.78 2.64 -26.92
C GLU A 16 -21.19 2.05 -26.77
N SER A 17 -21.43 0.86 -27.37
CA SER A 17 -22.73 0.17 -27.27
C SER A 17 -22.94 -0.57 -25.95
N GLY A 18 -21.89 -0.76 -25.13
CA GLY A 18 -21.93 -1.57 -23.93
C GLY A 18 -21.81 -3.07 -24.16
N ALA A 19 -21.55 -3.53 -25.40
CA ALA A 19 -21.28 -4.93 -25.69
C ALA A 19 -19.94 -5.41 -25.10
N LEU A 20 -18.95 -4.50 -24.95
CA LEU A 20 -17.71 -4.72 -24.22
C LEU A 20 -17.71 -3.83 -22.98
N GLN A 21 -17.71 -4.44 -21.80
CA GLN A 21 -17.67 -3.77 -20.51
C GLN A 21 -16.54 -4.31 -19.63
N LEU A 22 -16.36 -3.72 -18.46
CA LEU A 22 -15.40 -4.18 -17.44
C LEU A 22 -16.13 -5.01 -16.38
N PRO A 23 -15.48 -6.01 -15.76
CA PRO A 23 -15.91 -6.48 -14.47
C PRO A 23 -15.79 -5.38 -13.41
N ASP A 24 -16.76 -5.30 -12.50
CA ASP A 24 -16.88 -4.23 -11.48
C ASP A 24 -15.65 -4.13 -10.54
N PHE A 25 -14.95 -5.24 -10.33
CA PHE A 25 -13.77 -5.33 -9.47
C PHE A 25 -12.49 -4.70 -10.05
N GLN A 26 -12.46 -4.40 -11.35
CA GLN A 26 -11.27 -3.77 -11.92
C GLN A 26 -11.12 -2.35 -11.40
N ARG A 27 -9.85 -1.92 -11.24
CA ARG A 27 -9.50 -0.59 -10.75
C ARG A 27 -10.13 0.49 -11.62
N GLU A 28 -10.28 1.67 -11.05
CA GLU A 28 -10.59 2.86 -11.83
C GLU A 28 -9.48 3.15 -12.84
N TRP A 29 -9.85 3.75 -13.97
CA TRP A 29 -8.90 4.21 -14.97
C TRP A 29 -8.10 5.42 -14.44
N LYS A 30 -6.74 5.35 -14.53
CA LYS A 30 -5.83 6.35 -13.95
C LYS A 30 -4.54 6.54 -14.78
N TRP A 31 -4.64 6.57 -16.10
CA TRP A 31 -3.46 6.83 -16.91
C TRP A 31 -3.15 8.33 -16.98
N ASP A 32 -1.84 8.66 -16.90
CA ASP A 32 -1.34 10.01 -17.11
C ASP A 32 -1.28 10.38 -18.60
N ASP A 33 -1.20 11.70 -18.85
CA ASP A 33 -1.18 12.29 -20.20
C ASP A 33 -0.04 11.73 -21.07
N GLU A 34 1.13 11.48 -20.49
CA GLU A 34 2.30 11.00 -21.22
C GLU A 34 2.09 9.55 -21.73
N ARG A 35 1.55 8.67 -20.89
CA ARG A 35 1.22 7.28 -21.28
C ARG A 35 0.14 7.25 -22.37
N ILE A 36 -0.84 8.12 -22.31
CA ILE A 36 -1.89 8.22 -23.35
C ILE A 36 -1.27 8.64 -24.68
N ARG A 37 -0.39 9.65 -24.67
CA ARG A 37 0.32 10.10 -25.88
C ARG A 37 1.17 8.98 -26.49
N ALA A 38 1.96 8.29 -25.68
CA ALA A 38 2.79 7.16 -26.13
C ALA A 38 1.95 6.01 -26.71
N LEU A 39 0.79 5.70 -26.11
CA LEU A 39 -0.13 4.69 -26.64
C LEU A 39 -0.70 5.10 -28.01
N ILE A 40 -1.11 6.35 -28.16
CA ILE A 40 -1.61 6.88 -29.45
C ILE A 40 -0.50 6.80 -30.50
N ALA A 41 0.73 7.21 -30.16
CA ALA A 41 1.88 7.11 -31.06
C ALA A 41 2.12 5.65 -31.50
N THR A 42 2.05 4.70 -30.58
CA THR A 42 2.15 3.25 -30.87
C THR A 42 1.12 2.79 -31.92
N VAL A 43 -0.14 3.19 -31.75
CA VAL A 43 -1.23 2.83 -32.71
C VAL A 43 -1.02 3.50 -34.07
N THR A 44 -0.59 4.78 -34.10
CA THR A 44 -0.32 5.50 -35.36
C THR A 44 0.87 4.95 -36.12
N LEU A 45 1.82 4.29 -35.45
CA LEU A 45 2.94 3.57 -36.06
C LEU A 45 2.62 2.14 -36.47
N ASN A 46 1.41 1.67 -36.19
CA ASN A 46 1.01 0.25 -36.35
C ASN A 46 1.90 -0.71 -35.55
N TYR A 47 2.41 -0.28 -34.39
CA TYR A 47 3.19 -1.12 -33.49
C TYR A 47 2.27 -1.87 -32.54
N PRO A 48 2.63 -3.11 -32.11
CA PRO A 48 1.79 -3.87 -31.23
C PRO A 48 1.60 -3.20 -29.87
N LEU A 49 0.34 -2.98 -29.47
CA LEU A 49 -0.02 -2.40 -28.17
C LEU A 49 -0.05 -3.42 -27.02
N GLY A 50 0.33 -4.68 -27.30
CA GLY A 50 0.20 -5.82 -26.38
C GLY A 50 -1.15 -6.54 -26.58
N VAL A 51 -1.30 -7.65 -25.85
CA VAL A 51 -2.51 -8.49 -25.93
C VAL A 51 -3.60 -7.94 -25.02
N VAL A 52 -4.83 -7.97 -25.49
CA VAL A 52 -6.06 -7.68 -24.72
C VAL A 52 -6.73 -9.00 -24.36
N MET A 53 -7.35 -9.10 -23.20
CA MET A 53 -8.05 -10.31 -22.78
C MET A 53 -9.49 -10.03 -22.44
N SER A 54 -10.39 -10.91 -22.90
CA SER A 54 -11.81 -10.86 -22.57
C SER A 54 -12.37 -12.20 -22.12
N LEU A 55 -13.52 -12.14 -21.47
CA LEU A 55 -14.34 -13.28 -21.07
C LEU A 55 -15.73 -13.12 -21.71
N GLN A 56 -16.21 -14.16 -22.39
CA GLN A 56 -17.59 -14.24 -22.87
C GLN A 56 -18.55 -14.31 -21.68
N THR A 57 -19.64 -13.54 -21.75
CA THR A 57 -20.70 -13.55 -20.74
C THR A 57 -21.66 -14.74 -20.95
N GLY A 58 -22.58 -14.96 -20.00
CA GLY A 58 -23.59 -16.03 -20.08
C GLY A 58 -23.15 -17.39 -19.56
N GLY A 59 -21.98 -17.53 -18.98
CA GLY A 59 -21.47 -18.75 -18.33
C GLY A 59 -21.65 -18.77 -16.81
N GLY A 60 -21.03 -19.77 -16.16
CA GLY A 60 -21.09 -19.98 -14.71
C GLY A 60 -20.24 -19.03 -13.87
N THR A 61 -19.63 -18.00 -14.47
CA THR A 61 -18.78 -17.00 -13.80
C THR A 61 -19.46 -15.63 -13.86
N PRO A 62 -20.37 -15.32 -12.94
CA PRO A 62 -21.12 -14.08 -12.96
C PRO A 62 -20.28 -12.95 -12.38
N PHE A 63 -19.65 -12.16 -13.24
CA PHE A 63 -19.10 -10.88 -12.87
C PHE A 63 -20.14 -9.78 -13.11
N ARG A 64 -20.29 -8.85 -12.15
CA ARG A 64 -21.07 -7.65 -12.37
C ARG A 64 -20.38 -6.79 -13.42
N PRO A 65 -21.06 -6.44 -14.54
CA PRO A 65 -20.48 -5.56 -15.54
C PRO A 65 -20.55 -4.09 -15.11
N ARG A 66 -19.58 -3.31 -15.55
CA ARG A 66 -19.62 -1.84 -15.54
C ARG A 66 -19.04 -1.27 -16.83
N PRO A 67 -19.55 -0.12 -17.32
CA PRO A 67 -19.00 0.54 -18.50
C PRO A 67 -17.52 0.94 -18.30
N LEU A 68 -16.77 1.01 -19.41
CA LEU A 68 -15.46 1.67 -19.41
C LEU A 68 -15.64 3.16 -19.09
N SER A 69 -14.66 3.74 -18.42
CA SER A 69 -14.71 5.18 -18.05
C SER A 69 -14.93 6.07 -19.28
N GLY A 70 -15.94 6.91 -19.20
CA GLY A 70 -16.34 7.81 -20.30
C GLY A 70 -17.36 7.23 -21.28
N ALA A 71 -17.67 5.93 -21.24
CA ALA A 71 -18.72 5.34 -22.06
C ALA A 71 -20.10 5.58 -21.41
N GLN A 72 -21.05 6.06 -22.22
CA GLN A 72 -22.44 6.29 -21.82
C GLN A 72 -23.29 5.09 -22.23
N VAL A 73 -23.31 4.07 -21.39
CA VAL A 73 -24.06 2.83 -21.64
C VAL A 73 -25.38 2.89 -20.87
N PRO A 74 -26.52 2.55 -21.50
CA PRO A 74 -27.81 2.47 -20.81
C PRO A 74 -27.77 1.50 -19.62
N GLU A 75 -28.41 1.85 -18.52
CA GLU A 75 -28.51 0.99 -17.35
C GLU A 75 -29.18 -0.34 -17.70
N GLY A 76 -28.63 -1.44 -17.19
CA GLY A 76 -29.14 -2.79 -17.47
C GLY A 76 -28.62 -3.40 -18.77
N THR A 77 -27.75 -2.72 -19.53
CA THR A 77 -27.14 -3.32 -20.74
C THR A 77 -26.29 -4.52 -20.37
N VAL A 78 -26.62 -5.69 -20.91
CA VAL A 78 -25.85 -6.93 -20.71
C VAL A 78 -24.74 -6.97 -21.77
N PRO A 79 -23.46 -7.02 -21.38
CA PRO A 79 -22.36 -7.12 -22.34
C PRO A 79 -22.25 -8.54 -22.94
N ASP A 80 -21.70 -8.62 -24.14
CA ASP A 80 -21.28 -9.89 -24.75
C ASP A 80 -19.92 -10.35 -24.21
N LEU A 81 -19.05 -9.36 -23.90
CA LEU A 81 -17.67 -9.55 -23.46
C LEU A 81 -17.36 -8.70 -22.24
N LEU A 82 -16.63 -9.28 -21.30
CA LEU A 82 -15.99 -8.56 -20.19
C LEU A 82 -14.49 -8.47 -20.44
N LEU A 83 -13.97 -7.24 -20.47
CA LEU A 83 -12.55 -6.95 -20.66
C LEU A 83 -11.79 -7.27 -19.39
N LEU A 84 -10.98 -8.32 -19.39
CA LEU A 84 -10.23 -8.79 -18.24
C LEU A 84 -8.86 -8.12 -18.13
N ASP A 85 -8.15 -7.92 -19.25
CA ASP A 85 -6.89 -7.16 -19.32
C ASP A 85 -6.91 -6.19 -20.50
N GLY A 86 -6.13 -5.12 -20.39
CA GLY A 86 -6.07 -4.04 -21.37
C GLY A 86 -7.01 -2.86 -21.05
N GLN A 87 -7.65 -2.83 -19.87
CA GLN A 87 -8.58 -1.76 -19.47
C GLN A 87 -8.00 -0.36 -19.70
N GLN A 88 -6.79 -0.10 -19.21
CA GLN A 88 -6.16 1.21 -19.29
C GLN A 88 -5.97 1.65 -20.75
N ARG A 89 -5.50 0.72 -21.59
CA ARG A 89 -5.27 0.94 -23.04
C ARG A 89 -6.58 1.19 -23.77
N MET A 90 -7.58 0.31 -23.58
CA MET A 90 -8.87 0.43 -24.27
C MET A 90 -9.64 1.68 -23.84
N THR A 91 -9.63 2.02 -22.54
CA THR A 91 -10.27 3.24 -22.03
C THR A 91 -9.62 4.49 -22.59
N SER A 92 -8.27 4.54 -22.61
CA SER A 92 -7.53 5.69 -23.18
C SER A 92 -7.81 5.86 -24.66
N LEU A 93 -7.78 4.78 -25.43
CA LEU A 93 -8.07 4.83 -26.88
C LEU A 93 -9.53 5.21 -27.16
N TYR A 94 -10.48 4.68 -26.36
CA TYR A 94 -11.88 5.08 -26.49
C TYR A 94 -12.09 6.57 -26.25
N GLN A 95 -11.56 7.08 -25.14
CA GLN A 95 -11.72 8.50 -24.80
C GLN A 95 -11.00 9.43 -25.78
N ALA A 96 -9.80 9.07 -26.25
CA ALA A 96 -9.00 9.93 -27.12
C ALA A 96 -9.43 9.86 -28.59
N LEU A 97 -9.87 8.71 -29.11
CA LEU A 97 -10.10 8.48 -30.54
C LEU A 97 -11.58 8.43 -30.93
N ARG A 98 -12.50 8.30 -29.96
CA ARG A 98 -13.93 8.11 -30.26
C ARG A 98 -14.83 9.13 -29.58
N ARG A 99 -14.51 9.54 -28.36
CA ARG A 99 -15.37 10.41 -27.56
C ARG A 99 -15.23 11.88 -28.00
N ASP A 100 -16.36 12.59 -28.06
CA ASP A 100 -16.38 14.02 -28.37
C ASP A 100 -16.41 14.88 -27.07
N GLN A 101 -15.51 14.58 -26.16
CA GLN A 101 -15.28 15.28 -24.90
C GLN A 101 -13.81 15.17 -24.52
N PRO A 102 -13.26 16.13 -23.74
CA PRO A 102 -11.88 16.03 -23.31
C PRO A 102 -11.67 14.79 -22.41
N VAL A 103 -10.50 14.20 -22.52
CA VAL A 103 -10.08 13.06 -21.72
C VAL A 103 -9.73 13.55 -20.32
N GLU A 104 -10.34 12.94 -19.30
CA GLU A 104 -10.01 13.18 -17.90
C GLU A 104 -8.79 12.34 -17.52
N THR A 105 -7.64 12.96 -17.29
CA THR A 105 -6.36 12.31 -17.03
C THR A 105 -5.63 13.02 -15.88
N VAL A 106 -4.39 12.62 -15.61
CA VAL A 106 -3.54 13.25 -14.59
C VAL A 106 -2.19 13.64 -15.15
N ASP A 107 -1.52 14.61 -14.52
CA ASP A 107 -0.11 14.89 -14.80
C ASP A 107 0.83 13.91 -14.07
N ALA A 108 2.12 14.00 -14.32
CA ALA A 108 3.15 13.19 -13.66
C ALA A 108 3.18 13.34 -12.12
N ARG A 109 2.48 14.31 -11.55
CA ARG A 109 2.35 14.57 -10.11
C ARG A 109 1.01 14.12 -9.54
N GLY A 110 0.14 13.50 -10.38
CA GLY A 110 -1.19 13.05 -9.99
C GLY A 110 -2.26 14.14 -9.94
N LYS A 111 -2.00 15.34 -10.49
CA LYS A 111 -3.00 16.40 -10.58
C LYS A 111 -3.94 16.14 -11.74
N ASP A 112 -5.24 16.25 -11.51
CA ASP A 112 -6.28 16.08 -12.52
C ASP A 112 -6.14 17.09 -13.68
N LEU A 113 -6.28 16.57 -14.88
CA LEU A 113 -6.21 17.31 -16.14
C LEU A 113 -7.39 16.91 -17.03
N ARG A 114 -7.83 17.85 -17.91
CA ARG A 114 -8.75 17.58 -19.01
C ARG A 114 -8.09 17.94 -20.33
N ARG A 115 -7.91 16.95 -21.23
CA ARG A 115 -7.07 17.05 -22.41
C ARG A 115 -7.78 16.63 -23.68
N TRP A 116 -7.49 17.36 -24.79
CA TRP A 116 -7.76 16.94 -26.16
C TRP A 116 -6.47 16.46 -26.81
N TYR A 117 -6.56 15.44 -27.65
CA TYR A 117 -5.41 14.89 -28.37
C TYR A 117 -5.50 15.20 -29.85
N TYR A 118 -4.44 15.78 -30.36
CA TYR A 118 -4.24 16.13 -31.76
C TYR A 118 -2.99 15.47 -32.31
N ILE A 119 -2.87 15.41 -33.63
CA ILE A 119 -1.63 15.03 -34.29
C ILE A 119 -1.15 16.15 -35.21
N ASP A 120 0.08 16.59 -35.03
CA ASP A 120 0.80 17.49 -35.91
C ASP A 120 1.13 16.74 -37.20
N ILE A 121 0.42 17.05 -38.31
CA ILE A 121 0.51 16.33 -39.55
C ILE A 121 1.93 16.40 -40.13
N ALA A 122 2.58 17.57 -40.12
CA ALA A 122 3.92 17.75 -40.68
C ALA A 122 4.96 16.86 -39.96
N LYS A 123 4.90 16.81 -38.63
CA LYS A 123 5.76 15.91 -37.86
C LYS A 123 5.40 14.43 -38.07
N ALA A 124 4.13 14.11 -38.18
CA ALA A 124 3.67 12.75 -38.29
C ALA A 124 4.04 12.04 -39.61
N ILE A 125 4.13 12.79 -40.71
CA ILE A 125 4.59 12.27 -42.01
C ILE A 125 6.13 12.25 -42.11
N GLY A 126 6.84 12.84 -41.16
CA GLY A 126 8.30 12.84 -41.08
C GLY A 126 8.86 11.48 -40.60
N SER A 127 9.93 11.55 -39.79
CA SER A 127 10.55 10.32 -39.26
C SER A 127 9.63 9.59 -38.24
N PRO A 128 9.53 8.26 -38.31
CA PRO A 128 8.84 7.47 -37.29
C PRO A 128 9.36 7.71 -35.86
N SER A 129 10.65 8.07 -35.70
CA SER A 129 11.25 8.43 -34.40
C SER A 129 10.60 9.66 -33.74
N ASP A 130 9.98 10.53 -34.52
CA ASP A 130 9.42 11.79 -34.04
C ASP A 130 7.90 11.68 -33.75
N ARG A 131 7.33 10.48 -33.87
CA ARG A 131 5.89 10.24 -33.74
C ARG A 131 5.36 10.61 -32.34
N ASP A 132 6.12 10.37 -31.29
CA ASP A 132 5.73 10.77 -29.93
C ASP A 132 5.60 12.28 -29.79
N GLU A 133 6.46 13.04 -30.48
CA GLU A 133 6.39 14.51 -30.51
C GLU A 133 5.26 15.04 -31.41
N ALA A 134 4.82 14.23 -32.37
CA ALA A 134 3.70 14.58 -33.22
C ALA A 134 2.35 14.52 -32.51
N ILE A 135 2.24 13.71 -31.42
CA ILE A 135 1.02 13.64 -30.61
C ILE A 135 1.00 14.81 -29.63
N VAL A 136 0.07 15.74 -29.86
CA VAL A 136 -0.06 16.99 -29.09
C VAL A 136 -1.25 16.90 -28.15
N SER A 137 -1.00 17.07 -26.86
CA SER A 137 -2.02 17.16 -25.82
C SER A 137 -2.28 18.61 -25.48
N VAL A 138 -3.54 19.06 -25.58
CA VAL A 138 -3.93 20.45 -25.29
C VAL A 138 -4.99 20.49 -24.20
N PRO A 139 -5.04 21.56 -23.37
CA PRO A 139 -6.07 21.74 -22.36
C PRO A 139 -7.50 21.74 -22.93
N GLU A 140 -8.49 21.70 -22.06
CA GLU A 140 -9.92 21.69 -22.39
C GLU A 140 -10.34 22.84 -23.32
N ASP A 141 -9.73 24.04 -23.15
CA ASP A 141 -9.97 25.23 -23.99
C ASP A 141 -9.26 25.17 -25.36
N ARG A 142 -8.60 24.04 -25.67
CA ARG A 142 -7.86 23.77 -26.92
C ARG A 142 -6.75 24.76 -27.21
N THR A 143 -6.19 25.42 -26.18
CA THR A 143 -5.09 26.38 -26.35
C THR A 143 -3.86 25.96 -25.52
N LEU A 144 -2.67 26.02 -26.13
CA LEU A 144 -1.40 25.89 -25.42
C LEU A 144 -0.83 27.25 -25.11
N ARG A 145 -0.45 27.45 -23.85
CA ARG A 145 0.14 28.70 -23.37
C ARG A 145 1.51 28.46 -22.75
N LYS A 146 2.42 29.40 -22.93
CA LYS A 146 3.73 29.49 -22.25
C LYS A 146 3.78 30.74 -21.37
N ASP A 147 4.91 30.95 -20.70
CA ASP A 147 5.19 32.12 -19.87
C ASP A 147 4.10 32.39 -18.82
N PHE A 148 3.87 31.38 -17.95
CA PHE A 148 2.83 31.42 -16.89
C PHE A 148 1.43 31.74 -17.45
N ALA A 149 1.07 31.09 -18.56
CA ALA A 149 -0.21 31.22 -19.26
C ALA A 149 -0.47 32.61 -19.92
N ARG A 150 0.54 33.45 -20.09
CA ARG A 150 0.41 34.79 -20.68
C ARG A 150 0.45 34.78 -22.20
N ARG A 151 1.16 33.82 -22.83
CA ARG A 151 1.35 33.79 -24.29
C ARG A 151 0.75 32.53 -24.87
N VAL A 152 -0.25 32.67 -25.75
CA VAL A 152 -0.77 31.56 -26.56
C VAL A 152 0.28 31.21 -27.62
N VAL A 153 0.69 29.95 -27.65
CA VAL A 153 1.66 29.40 -28.61
C VAL A 153 1.00 28.49 -29.64
N LEU A 154 -0.16 27.94 -29.34
CA LEU A 154 -0.97 27.14 -30.24
C LEU A 154 -2.45 27.31 -29.85
N ASP A 155 -3.29 27.64 -30.84
CA ASP A 155 -4.73 27.79 -30.68
C ASP A 155 -5.44 26.82 -31.65
N LEU A 156 -6.14 25.85 -31.10
CA LEU A 156 -6.91 24.83 -31.82
C LEU A 156 -8.40 24.88 -31.44
N SER A 157 -8.87 26.08 -31.04
CA SER A 157 -10.24 26.26 -30.52
C SER A 157 -11.33 26.14 -31.60
N THR A 158 -10.96 26.27 -32.88
CA THR A 158 -11.89 26.13 -34.00
C THR A 158 -11.30 25.25 -35.09
N PRO A 159 -12.14 24.57 -35.93
CA PRO A 159 -11.66 23.77 -37.05
C PRO A 159 -10.78 24.53 -38.03
N GLN A 160 -11.03 25.84 -38.23
CA GLN A 160 -10.23 26.70 -39.11
C GLN A 160 -8.81 26.88 -38.53
N LEU A 161 -8.68 27.09 -37.22
CA LEU A 161 -7.39 27.22 -36.55
C LEU A 161 -6.64 25.88 -36.52
N GLU A 162 -7.35 24.75 -36.31
CA GLU A 162 -6.79 23.39 -36.40
C GLU A 162 -6.16 23.18 -37.80
N CYS A 163 -6.92 23.47 -38.86
CA CYS A 163 -6.46 23.34 -40.24
C CYS A 163 -5.28 24.27 -40.56
N ALA A 164 -5.34 25.54 -40.15
CA ALA A 164 -4.27 26.49 -40.35
C ALA A 164 -2.98 26.09 -39.62
N ALA A 165 -3.10 25.45 -38.45
CA ALA A 165 -1.98 24.94 -37.68
C ALA A 165 -1.52 23.53 -38.12
N GLY A 166 -2.22 22.87 -39.06
CA GLY A 166 -1.91 21.50 -39.48
C GLY A 166 -2.06 20.44 -38.39
N HIS A 167 -2.97 20.65 -37.45
CA HIS A 167 -3.19 19.74 -36.30
C HIS A 167 -4.54 19.02 -36.42
N PHE A 168 -4.49 17.75 -36.76
CA PHE A 168 -5.71 16.92 -36.91
C PHE A 168 -6.22 16.43 -35.54
N PRO A 169 -7.51 16.65 -35.19
CA PRO A 169 -8.10 16.16 -33.95
C PRO A 169 -8.36 14.65 -34.02
N LEU A 170 -7.73 13.89 -33.13
CA LEU A 170 -7.70 12.43 -33.19
C LEU A 170 -9.08 11.78 -32.92
N ASN A 171 -10.00 12.45 -32.25
CA ASN A 171 -11.37 11.97 -32.06
C ASN A 171 -12.21 11.92 -33.34
N LEU A 172 -11.71 12.45 -34.45
CA LEU A 172 -12.36 12.35 -35.76
C LEU A 172 -11.94 11.12 -36.56
N VAL A 173 -10.90 10.40 -36.18
CA VAL A 173 -10.26 9.35 -37.00
C VAL A 173 -11.23 8.22 -37.41
N PHE A 174 -12.26 7.95 -36.59
CA PHE A 174 -13.29 6.93 -36.87
C PHE A 174 -14.63 7.52 -37.32
N ASP A 175 -14.76 8.84 -37.41
CA ASP A 175 -15.93 9.53 -37.96
C ASP A 175 -15.64 10.02 -39.37
N THR A 176 -15.96 9.19 -40.35
CA THR A 176 -15.67 9.48 -41.78
C THR A 176 -16.30 10.79 -42.27
N ALA A 177 -17.49 11.14 -41.78
CA ALA A 177 -18.18 12.35 -42.20
C ALA A 177 -17.47 13.61 -41.70
N ARG A 178 -17.14 13.64 -40.41
CA ARG A 178 -16.43 14.79 -39.79
C ARG A 178 -14.98 14.85 -40.26
N MET A 179 -14.31 13.72 -40.43
CA MET A 179 -12.96 13.68 -40.99
C MET A 179 -12.90 14.26 -42.40
N ASN A 180 -13.84 13.86 -43.29
CA ASN A 180 -13.91 14.40 -44.65
C ASN A 180 -14.29 15.90 -44.68
N ALA A 181 -15.08 16.37 -43.72
CA ALA A 181 -15.36 17.79 -43.58
C ALA A 181 -14.11 18.56 -43.17
N TRP A 182 -13.35 18.05 -42.20
CA TRP A 182 -12.08 18.66 -41.77
C TRP A 182 -11.03 18.65 -42.88
N HIS A 183 -10.89 17.56 -43.64
CA HIS A 183 -9.99 17.46 -44.79
C HIS A 183 -10.29 18.52 -45.83
N ARG A 184 -11.56 18.74 -46.18
CA ARG A 184 -11.94 19.82 -47.14
C ARG A 184 -11.52 21.21 -46.66
N GLU A 185 -11.65 21.49 -45.37
CA GLU A 185 -11.19 22.76 -44.80
C GLU A 185 -9.66 22.87 -44.82
N PHE A 186 -8.94 21.78 -44.54
CA PHE A 186 -7.48 21.72 -44.55
C PHE A 186 -6.90 22.00 -45.95
N VAL A 187 -7.48 21.42 -47.00
CA VAL A 187 -7.06 21.66 -48.39
C VAL A 187 -7.38 23.10 -48.83
N LYS A 188 -8.44 23.74 -48.33
CA LYS A 188 -8.74 25.14 -48.63
C LYS A 188 -7.70 26.12 -48.07
N VAL A 189 -6.95 25.77 -47.05
CA VAL A 189 -5.89 26.62 -46.49
C VAL A 189 -4.73 26.78 -47.46
N ASP A 190 -4.31 25.68 -48.09
CA ASP A 190 -3.26 25.66 -49.12
C ASP A 190 -3.49 24.44 -50.04
N GLU A 191 -3.38 24.61 -51.38
CA GLU A 191 -3.51 23.49 -52.33
C GLU A 191 -2.44 22.41 -52.12
N ALA A 192 -1.24 22.76 -51.63
CA ALA A 192 -0.20 21.79 -51.26
C ALA A 192 -0.63 20.83 -50.15
N ASN A 193 -1.62 21.18 -49.36
CA ASN A 193 -2.16 20.33 -48.31
C ASN A 193 -2.85 19.07 -48.84
N TRP A 194 -3.18 19.01 -50.12
CA TRP A 194 -3.68 17.77 -50.74
C TRP A 194 -2.63 16.65 -50.71
N GLU A 195 -1.41 16.96 -51.11
CA GLU A 195 -0.32 15.99 -51.08
C GLU A 195 0.07 15.61 -49.65
N ILE A 196 0.12 16.57 -48.76
CA ILE A 196 0.39 16.39 -47.33
C ILE A 196 -0.68 15.47 -46.70
N TRP A 197 -1.95 15.68 -47.04
CA TRP A 197 -3.04 14.83 -46.58
C TRP A 197 -2.93 13.40 -47.10
N SER A 198 -2.59 13.21 -48.39
CA SER A 198 -2.40 11.89 -48.98
C SER A 198 -1.34 11.07 -48.22
N GLN A 199 -0.20 11.70 -47.91
CA GLN A 199 0.87 11.07 -47.11
C GLN A 199 0.42 10.81 -45.67
N PHE A 200 -0.32 11.72 -45.05
CA PHE A 200 -0.87 11.56 -43.71
C PHE A 200 -1.89 10.42 -43.66
N GLU A 201 -2.75 10.30 -44.65
CA GLU A 201 -3.70 9.19 -44.77
C GLU A 201 -2.97 7.86 -44.90
N GLU A 202 -1.95 7.78 -45.78
CA GLU A 202 -1.18 6.55 -45.99
C GLU A 202 -0.40 6.12 -44.75
N HIS A 203 0.34 7.03 -44.11
CA HIS A 203 1.30 6.70 -43.06
C HIS A 203 0.72 6.75 -41.64
N VAL A 204 -0.48 7.33 -41.46
CA VAL A 204 -1.08 7.49 -40.13
C VAL A 204 -2.52 7.01 -40.06
N LEU A 205 -3.43 7.60 -40.87
CA LEU A 205 -4.85 7.31 -40.70
C LEU A 205 -5.18 5.86 -41.03
N ASN A 206 -4.61 5.32 -42.13
CA ASN A 206 -4.79 3.93 -42.50
C ASN A 206 -4.30 2.96 -41.43
N HIS A 207 -3.18 3.27 -40.75
CA HIS A 207 -2.68 2.49 -39.64
C HIS A 207 -3.68 2.43 -38.49
N VAL A 208 -4.23 3.59 -38.08
CA VAL A 208 -5.20 3.65 -36.98
C VAL A 208 -6.53 2.97 -37.35
N GLN A 209 -7.02 3.22 -38.57
CA GLN A 209 -8.32 2.70 -39.02
C GLN A 209 -8.32 1.19 -39.26
N SER A 210 -7.18 0.64 -39.68
CA SER A 210 -7.01 -0.80 -39.94
C SER A 210 -6.32 -1.53 -38.78
N PHE A 211 -6.06 -0.88 -37.66
CA PHE A 211 -5.30 -1.43 -36.53
C PHE A 211 -5.94 -2.70 -35.95
N ASP A 212 -5.17 -3.77 -35.92
CA ASP A 212 -5.58 -5.05 -35.34
C ASP A 212 -5.16 -5.13 -33.85
N VAL A 213 -6.09 -5.48 -33.00
CA VAL A 213 -5.85 -5.66 -31.56
C VAL A 213 -5.76 -7.16 -31.25
N PRO A 214 -4.56 -7.69 -30.92
CA PRO A 214 -4.45 -9.08 -30.50
C PRO A 214 -5.29 -9.33 -29.25
N MET A 215 -6.24 -10.26 -29.30
CA MET A 215 -7.22 -10.50 -28.24
C MET A 215 -7.34 -11.98 -27.91
N ILE A 216 -7.18 -12.30 -26.63
CA ILE A 216 -7.45 -13.63 -26.08
C ILE A 216 -8.87 -13.63 -25.52
N ASN A 217 -9.74 -14.47 -26.10
CA ASN A 217 -11.10 -14.66 -25.64
C ASN A 217 -11.22 -15.93 -24.80
N LEU A 218 -11.62 -15.78 -23.54
CA LEU A 218 -12.01 -16.88 -22.68
C LEU A 218 -13.49 -17.21 -22.92
N ASN A 219 -13.79 -18.50 -23.01
CA ASN A 219 -15.17 -18.95 -23.22
C ASN A 219 -16.02 -18.74 -21.95
N ALA A 220 -17.31 -18.58 -22.09
CA ALA A 220 -18.26 -18.46 -20.99
C ALA A 220 -18.21 -19.65 -20.00
N SER A 221 -17.76 -20.83 -20.43
CA SER A 221 -17.58 -22.00 -19.55
C SER A 221 -16.25 -22.05 -18.79
N THR A 222 -15.40 -21.03 -18.91
CA THR A 222 -14.13 -20.98 -18.17
C THR A 222 -14.39 -20.83 -16.68
N THR A 223 -13.80 -21.72 -15.87
CA THR A 223 -13.96 -21.68 -14.40
C THR A 223 -13.29 -20.46 -13.79
N MET A 224 -13.75 -20.01 -12.62
CA MET A 224 -13.18 -18.89 -11.89
C MET A 224 -11.68 -19.08 -11.62
N ASP A 225 -11.27 -20.28 -11.19
CA ASP A 225 -9.86 -20.59 -10.94
C ASP A 225 -9.00 -20.43 -12.21
N ALA A 226 -9.52 -20.85 -13.35
CA ALA A 226 -8.84 -20.70 -14.64
C ALA A 226 -8.77 -19.22 -15.05
N VAL A 227 -9.83 -18.44 -14.84
CA VAL A 227 -9.83 -16.99 -15.08
C VAL A 227 -8.79 -16.32 -14.20
N CYS A 228 -8.74 -16.64 -12.90
CA CYS A 228 -7.76 -16.11 -11.95
C CYS A 228 -6.32 -16.49 -12.36
N ALA A 229 -6.06 -17.75 -12.69
CA ALA A 229 -4.73 -18.23 -13.10
C ALA A 229 -4.23 -17.55 -14.39
N VAL A 230 -5.13 -17.26 -15.32
CA VAL A 230 -4.79 -16.55 -16.56
C VAL A 230 -4.48 -15.08 -16.26
N PHE A 231 -5.27 -14.41 -15.39
CA PHE A 231 -5.00 -13.06 -14.93
C PHE A 231 -3.59 -12.91 -14.34
N GLU A 232 -3.16 -13.87 -13.52
CA GLU A 232 -1.83 -13.84 -12.89
C GLU A 232 -0.68 -13.95 -13.90
N ARG A 233 -0.86 -14.75 -14.93
CA ARG A 233 0.20 -15.04 -15.91
C ARG A 233 0.35 -13.96 -16.98
N VAL A 234 -0.73 -13.28 -17.34
CA VAL A 234 -0.72 -12.29 -18.42
C VAL A 234 -0.34 -10.89 -17.93
N ASN A 235 -0.61 -10.57 -16.67
CA ASN A 235 -0.23 -9.30 -16.04
C ASN A 235 1.27 -9.15 -15.70
N THR A 236 2.18 -9.78 -16.45
CA THR A 236 3.64 -9.71 -16.22
C THR A 236 4.25 -8.31 -16.36
N GLY A 237 3.50 -7.32 -16.84
CA GLY A 237 3.91 -5.90 -16.91
C GLY A 237 2.99 -4.93 -16.17
N GLY A 238 1.90 -5.41 -15.55
CA GLY A 238 0.96 -4.65 -14.73
C GLY A 238 1.05 -5.03 -13.25
N VAL A 239 0.34 -4.29 -12.38
CA VAL A 239 0.18 -4.71 -10.98
C VAL A 239 -0.75 -5.94 -10.97
N PRO A 240 -0.28 -7.12 -10.51
CA PRO A 240 -1.11 -8.31 -10.48
C PRO A 240 -2.35 -8.07 -9.61
N LEU A 241 -3.49 -8.64 -9.99
CA LEU A 241 -4.70 -8.62 -9.17
C LEU A 241 -4.39 -9.29 -7.83
N ASN A 242 -4.68 -8.59 -6.76
CA ASN A 242 -4.54 -9.17 -5.43
C ASN A 242 -5.73 -10.09 -5.11
N VAL A 243 -5.60 -10.91 -4.08
CA VAL A 243 -6.64 -11.87 -3.68
C VAL A 243 -7.95 -11.18 -3.32
N PHE A 244 -7.89 -9.99 -2.74
CA PHE A 244 -9.06 -9.20 -2.36
C PHE A 244 -9.88 -8.77 -3.59
N GLU A 245 -9.22 -8.34 -4.66
CA GLU A 245 -9.87 -7.99 -5.92
C GLU A 245 -10.58 -9.21 -6.56
N LEU A 246 -9.95 -10.38 -6.49
CA LEU A 246 -10.53 -11.63 -6.99
C LEU A 246 -11.76 -12.07 -6.16
N LEU A 247 -11.67 -12.00 -4.84
CA LEU A 247 -12.82 -12.27 -3.96
C LEU A 247 -13.95 -11.26 -4.13
N THR A 248 -13.62 -9.99 -4.39
CA THR A 248 -14.63 -8.98 -4.73
C THR A 248 -15.46 -9.40 -5.91
N ALA A 249 -14.80 -9.88 -6.97
CA ALA A 249 -15.49 -10.41 -8.15
C ALA A 249 -16.35 -11.64 -7.84
N THR A 250 -15.78 -12.59 -7.09
CA THR A 250 -16.47 -13.84 -6.72
C THR A 250 -17.72 -13.57 -5.89
N TYR A 251 -17.62 -12.68 -4.91
CA TYR A 251 -18.74 -12.36 -4.02
C TYR A 251 -19.82 -11.52 -4.70
N ALA A 252 -19.43 -10.58 -5.56
CA ALA A 252 -20.39 -9.82 -6.38
C ALA A 252 -21.21 -10.75 -7.31
N GLY A 253 -20.63 -11.86 -7.75
CA GLY A 253 -21.29 -12.85 -8.59
C GLY A 253 -22.10 -13.93 -7.86
N ASN A 254 -22.20 -13.86 -6.51
CA ASN A 254 -22.89 -14.88 -5.72
C ASN A 254 -24.40 -14.80 -5.91
N GLN A 255 -24.96 -15.72 -6.72
CA GLN A 255 -26.38 -15.74 -7.06
C GLN A 255 -27.28 -16.05 -5.84
N ALA A 256 -26.80 -16.85 -4.88
CA ALA A 256 -27.55 -17.14 -3.67
C ALA A 256 -27.75 -15.87 -2.84
N HIS A 257 -26.70 -15.04 -2.73
CA HIS A 257 -26.79 -13.74 -2.05
C HIS A 257 -27.76 -12.80 -2.75
N VAL A 258 -27.67 -12.69 -4.11
CA VAL A 258 -28.57 -11.84 -4.90
C VAL A 258 -30.03 -12.30 -4.75
N ALA A 259 -30.29 -13.61 -4.74
CA ALA A 259 -31.62 -14.15 -4.56
C ALA A 259 -32.18 -13.86 -3.15
N GLU A 260 -31.33 -13.85 -2.11
CA GLU A 260 -31.72 -13.61 -0.72
C GLU A 260 -31.94 -12.12 -0.42
N PHE A 261 -31.03 -11.25 -0.91
CA PHE A 261 -30.98 -9.83 -0.51
C PHE A 261 -31.42 -8.85 -1.61
N GLY A 262 -31.58 -9.30 -2.85
CA GLY A 262 -31.96 -8.47 -4.00
C GLY A 262 -30.84 -7.57 -4.53
N GLU A 263 -29.63 -7.68 -3.98
CA GLU A 263 -28.47 -6.87 -4.38
C GLU A 263 -27.17 -7.69 -4.40
N TYR A 264 -26.17 -7.18 -5.10
CA TYR A 264 -24.84 -7.79 -5.15
C TYR A 264 -24.05 -7.51 -3.87
N TYR A 265 -23.28 -8.50 -3.40
CA TYR A 265 -22.39 -8.30 -2.26
C TYR A 265 -21.19 -7.42 -2.64
N ARG A 266 -20.97 -6.33 -1.90
CA ARG A 266 -19.91 -5.36 -2.14
C ARG A 266 -18.80 -5.50 -1.07
N LEU A 267 -17.84 -6.39 -1.35
CA LEU A 267 -16.71 -6.62 -0.45
C LEU A 267 -15.89 -5.35 -0.15
N PRO A 268 -15.60 -4.46 -1.13
CA PRO A 268 -14.88 -3.21 -0.87
C PRO A 268 -15.60 -2.30 0.13
N ASP A 269 -16.92 -2.18 0.05
CA ASP A 269 -17.70 -1.33 0.96
C ASP A 269 -17.66 -1.89 2.40
N THR A 270 -17.80 -3.21 2.52
CA THR A 270 -17.69 -3.90 3.82
C THR A 270 -16.29 -3.70 4.43
N TRP A 271 -15.24 -3.88 3.63
CA TRP A 271 -13.86 -3.66 4.09
C TRP A 271 -13.60 -2.20 4.45
N HIS A 272 -14.05 -1.26 3.63
CA HIS A 272 -13.91 0.18 3.89
C HIS A 272 -14.53 0.57 5.24
N ARG A 273 -15.74 0.11 5.51
CA ARG A 273 -16.41 0.34 6.79
C ARG A 273 -15.62 -0.24 7.97
N ILE A 274 -15.24 -1.52 7.89
CA ILE A 274 -14.46 -2.19 8.94
C ILE A 274 -13.13 -1.46 9.19
N LYS A 275 -12.37 -1.15 8.14
CA LYS A 275 -11.09 -0.46 8.25
C LYS A 275 -11.27 0.94 8.84
N SER A 276 -12.29 1.69 8.41
CA SER A 276 -12.58 3.03 8.92
C SER A 276 -12.90 3.01 10.42
N GLU A 277 -13.74 2.09 10.87
CA GLU A 277 -14.09 1.91 12.29
C GLU A 277 -12.84 1.58 13.12
N LEU A 278 -12.03 0.60 12.65
CA LEU A 278 -10.82 0.16 13.33
C LEU A 278 -9.75 1.26 13.43
N THR A 279 -9.47 1.96 12.33
CA THR A 279 -8.40 2.97 12.29
C THR A 279 -8.79 4.27 12.98
N SER A 280 -10.09 4.60 13.04
CA SER A 280 -10.60 5.72 13.82
C SER A 280 -10.46 5.48 15.33
N ALA A 281 -10.70 4.25 15.79
CA ALA A 281 -10.56 3.88 17.19
C ALA A 281 -9.09 3.63 17.58
N TYR A 282 -8.30 3.06 16.68
CA TYR A 282 -6.93 2.63 16.93
C TYR A 282 -5.98 3.04 15.80
N PRO A 283 -5.35 4.21 15.85
CA PRO A 283 -4.44 4.70 14.80
C PRO A 283 -3.22 3.80 14.55
N VAL A 284 -2.89 2.92 15.48
CA VAL A 284 -1.85 1.88 15.30
C VAL A 284 -2.20 0.89 14.19
N LEU A 285 -3.48 0.68 13.89
CA LEU A 285 -3.96 -0.20 12.83
C LEU A 285 -3.94 0.48 11.45
N GLY A 286 -3.55 1.75 11.35
CA GLY A 286 -3.38 2.47 10.09
C GLY A 286 -4.16 3.77 10.00
N ARG A 287 -4.16 4.35 8.80
CA ARG A 287 -4.91 5.58 8.45
C ARG A 287 -5.76 5.33 7.22
N MET A 288 -6.87 6.09 7.12
CA MET A 288 -7.71 6.13 5.93
C MET A 288 -7.34 7.34 5.07
N GLU A 289 -6.17 7.26 4.40
CA GLU A 289 -5.81 8.27 3.39
C GLU A 289 -5.92 7.66 1.99
N ALA A 290 -6.52 8.40 1.06
CA ALA A 290 -6.71 7.93 -0.31
C ALA A 290 -5.36 7.59 -0.97
N GLY A 291 -5.21 6.35 -1.41
CA GLY A 291 -4.03 5.87 -2.15
C GLY A 291 -2.85 5.40 -1.31
N VAL A 292 -2.94 5.42 0.02
CA VAL A 292 -1.89 4.90 0.93
C VAL A 292 -2.41 3.70 1.70
N GLU A 293 -1.88 2.51 1.45
CA GLU A 293 -2.09 1.34 2.33
C GLU A 293 -1.14 1.44 3.53
N ASP A 294 -1.59 2.14 4.58
CA ASP A 294 -0.89 2.19 5.85
C ASP A 294 -1.56 1.26 6.87
N GLY A 295 -0.74 0.52 7.64
CA GLY A 295 -1.22 -0.39 8.68
C GLY A 295 -1.90 -1.66 8.16
N LEU A 296 -3.03 -2.03 8.76
CA LEU A 296 -3.79 -3.24 8.44
C LEU A 296 -4.31 -3.24 7.01
N SER A 297 -3.94 -4.26 6.21
CA SER A 297 -4.40 -4.42 4.84
C SER A 297 -5.62 -5.36 4.74
N SER A 298 -6.32 -5.30 3.60
CA SER A 298 -7.39 -6.26 3.27
C SER A 298 -6.87 -7.71 3.23
N SER A 299 -5.63 -7.91 2.78
CA SER A 299 -4.98 -9.23 2.75
C SER A 299 -4.72 -9.75 4.16
N ASP A 300 -4.25 -8.91 5.10
CA ASP A 300 -4.05 -9.31 6.50
C ASP A 300 -5.38 -9.76 7.14
N PHE A 301 -6.47 -9.03 6.85
CA PHE A 301 -7.79 -9.35 7.35
C PHE A 301 -8.31 -10.70 6.81
N LEU A 302 -8.16 -10.92 5.49
CA LEU A 302 -8.54 -12.18 4.86
C LEU A 302 -7.69 -13.37 5.37
N GLN A 303 -6.40 -13.17 5.61
CA GLN A 303 -5.52 -14.21 6.18
C GLN A 303 -5.97 -14.60 7.60
N ALA A 304 -6.36 -13.61 8.42
CA ALA A 304 -6.91 -13.91 9.75
C ALA A 304 -8.23 -14.68 9.67
N ILE A 305 -9.13 -14.33 8.74
CA ILE A 305 -10.38 -15.10 8.49
C ILE A 305 -10.05 -16.55 8.09
N ALA A 306 -9.11 -16.74 7.14
CA ALA A 306 -8.73 -18.07 6.67
C ALA A 306 -8.13 -18.94 7.79
N LEU A 307 -7.32 -18.36 8.67
CA LEU A 307 -6.79 -19.05 9.85
C LEU A 307 -7.91 -19.52 10.78
N VAL A 308 -8.87 -18.66 11.11
CA VAL A 308 -9.99 -19.02 11.97
C VAL A 308 -10.88 -20.08 11.30
N ARG A 309 -11.19 -19.91 10.01
CA ARG A 309 -11.96 -20.88 9.23
C ARG A 309 -11.27 -22.25 9.20
N THR A 310 -9.99 -22.28 8.89
CA THR A 310 -9.25 -23.56 8.82
C THR A 310 -9.06 -24.18 10.20
N TRP A 311 -8.95 -23.38 11.27
CA TRP A 311 -9.01 -23.84 12.65
C TRP A 311 -10.35 -24.55 12.96
N GLU A 312 -11.49 -23.91 12.66
CA GLU A 312 -12.82 -24.50 12.88
C GLU A 312 -12.96 -25.82 12.10
N ARG A 313 -12.54 -25.85 10.83
CA ARG A 313 -12.55 -27.07 10.00
C ARG A 313 -11.66 -28.18 10.55
N LYS A 314 -10.48 -27.84 11.11
CA LYS A 314 -9.60 -28.82 11.75
C LYS A 314 -10.24 -29.38 13.02
N ARG A 315 -10.80 -28.52 13.87
CA ARG A 315 -11.54 -28.93 15.06
C ARG A 315 -12.71 -29.90 14.74
N ASP A 316 -13.40 -29.62 13.63
CA ASP A 316 -14.56 -30.40 13.18
C ASP A 316 -14.15 -31.63 12.32
N GLY A 317 -12.85 -31.93 12.21
CA GLY A 317 -12.31 -33.10 11.49
C GLY A 317 -12.37 -32.99 9.95
N LEU A 318 -12.66 -31.78 9.41
CA LEU A 318 -12.79 -31.50 7.97
C LEU A 318 -11.47 -31.05 7.32
N SER A 319 -10.42 -30.82 8.09
CA SER A 319 -9.08 -30.45 7.62
C SER A 319 -8.02 -31.03 8.55
N SER A 320 -6.82 -31.32 8.02
CA SER A 320 -5.70 -31.82 8.81
C SER A 320 -4.79 -30.71 9.37
N SER A 321 -4.86 -29.50 8.82
CA SER A 321 -3.94 -28.41 9.17
C SER A 321 -4.59 -27.04 9.02
N LEU A 322 -4.04 -26.05 9.74
CA LEU A 322 -4.34 -24.64 9.51
C LEU A 322 -3.60 -24.12 8.30
N SER A 323 -4.21 -23.18 7.61
CA SER A 323 -3.59 -22.52 6.47
C SER A 323 -4.23 -21.15 6.19
N CYS A 324 -3.42 -20.22 5.68
CA CYS A 324 -3.86 -18.92 5.16
C CYS A 324 -3.15 -18.61 3.85
N LYS A 325 -2.77 -19.65 3.11
CA LYS A 325 -2.14 -19.51 1.81
C LYS A 325 -3.12 -18.90 0.81
N ARG A 326 -2.60 -18.35 -0.27
CA ARG A 326 -3.40 -17.74 -1.34
C ARG A 326 -4.58 -18.61 -1.78
N ARG A 327 -4.39 -19.91 -1.92
CA ARG A 327 -5.45 -20.86 -2.28
C ARG A 327 -6.61 -20.83 -1.28
N ASP A 328 -6.30 -20.88 0.03
CA ASP A 328 -7.33 -20.92 1.08
C ASP A 328 -8.16 -19.64 1.11
N LEU A 329 -7.53 -18.52 0.76
CA LEU A 329 -8.21 -17.23 0.61
C LEU A 329 -9.14 -17.22 -0.60
N LEU A 330 -8.70 -17.71 -1.76
CA LEU A 330 -9.52 -17.76 -2.98
C LEU A 330 -10.71 -18.74 -2.85
N GLU A 331 -10.56 -19.79 -2.03
CA GLU A 331 -11.61 -20.77 -1.72
C GLU A 331 -12.51 -20.33 -0.53
N LEU A 332 -12.38 -19.09 -0.03
CA LEU A 332 -13.20 -18.60 1.08
C LEU A 332 -14.63 -18.31 0.60
N PRO A 333 -15.66 -19.06 1.09
CA PRO A 333 -17.05 -18.79 0.72
C PRO A 333 -17.56 -17.48 1.30
N LEU A 334 -18.48 -16.82 0.60
CA LEU A 334 -19.12 -15.58 1.07
C LEU A 334 -19.81 -15.76 2.44
N ASP A 335 -20.47 -16.89 2.67
CA ASP A 335 -21.15 -17.16 3.94
C ASP A 335 -20.18 -17.24 5.11
N ASP A 336 -19.01 -17.90 4.93
CA ASP A 336 -17.96 -17.92 5.95
C ASP A 336 -17.38 -16.52 6.16
N PHE A 337 -17.16 -15.74 5.11
CA PHE A 337 -16.73 -14.36 5.22
C PHE A 337 -17.74 -13.51 6.02
N ARG A 338 -19.03 -13.59 5.69
CA ARG A 338 -20.10 -12.85 6.38
C ARG A 338 -20.19 -13.23 7.87
N ARG A 339 -20.04 -14.51 8.17
CA ARG A 339 -20.08 -15.05 9.54
C ARG A 339 -18.86 -14.63 10.37
N LEU A 340 -17.67 -14.68 9.78
CA LEU A 340 -16.41 -14.46 10.50
C LEU A 340 -15.95 -12.99 10.51
N SER A 341 -16.31 -12.18 9.52
CA SER A 341 -15.83 -10.79 9.41
C SER A 341 -16.20 -9.92 10.63
N PRO A 342 -17.40 -9.98 11.25
CA PRO A 342 -17.68 -9.21 12.46
C PRO A 342 -16.79 -9.65 13.64
N ARG A 343 -16.62 -10.94 13.81
CA ARG A 343 -15.77 -11.53 14.87
C ARG A 343 -14.30 -11.12 14.72
N LEU A 344 -13.80 -11.08 13.46
CA LEU A 344 -12.45 -10.62 13.18
C LEU A 344 -12.31 -9.10 13.35
N ALA A 345 -13.33 -8.31 13.03
CA ALA A 345 -13.33 -6.87 13.30
C ALA A 345 -13.19 -6.59 14.80
N GLU A 346 -13.97 -7.29 15.65
CA GLU A 346 -13.83 -7.23 17.11
C GLU A 346 -12.45 -7.69 17.59
N ALA A 347 -11.92 -8.77 17.00
CA ALA A 347 -10.59 -9.26 17.33
C ALA A 347 -9.48 -8.24 16.98
N PHE A 348 -9.55 -7.59 15.82
CA PHE A 348 -8.61 -6.52 15.46
C PHE A 348 -8.77 -5.28 16.32
N ALA A 349 -9.98 -4.93 16.77
CA ALA A 349 -10.18 -3.87 17.76
C ALA A 349 -9.48 -4.21 19.08
N TRP A 350 -9.62 -5.45 19.56
CA TRP A 350 -8.88 -5.92 20.73
C TRP A 350 -7.36 -5.86 20.51
N VAL A 351 -6.85 -6.23 19.31
CA VAL A 351 -5.43 -6.11 18.95
C VAL A 351 -4.98 -4.65 19.06
N GLY A 352 -5.78 -3.69 18.55
CA GLY A 352 -5.49 -2.26 18.70
C GLY A 352 -5.38 -1.84 20.18
N ALA A 353 -6.31 -2.28 21.01
CA ALA A 353 -6.27 -2.03 22.46
C ALA A 353 -5.07 -2.69 23.13
N PHE A 354 -4.73 -3.94 22.76
CA PHE A 354 -3.53 -4.62 23.24
C PHE A 354 -2.26 -3.82 22.90
N LEU A 355 -2.09 -3.37 21.66
CA LEU A 355 -0.93 -2.59 21.23
C LEU A 355 -0.82 -1.25 21.97
N GLN A 356 -1.95 -0.58 22.24
CA GLN A 356 -1.95 0.62 23.07
C GLN A 356 -1.44 0.34 24.49
N ARG A 357 -1.83 -0.79 25.11
CA ARG A 357 -1.28 -1.22 26.40
C ARG A 357 0.22 -1.55 26.33
N GLN A 358 0.73 -1.91 25.14
CA GLN A 358 2.16 -2.06 24.90
C GLN A 358 2.87 -0.72 24.53
N CYS A 359 2.18 0.42 24.62
CA CYS A 359 2.67 1.76 24.24
C CYS A 359 3.05 1.90 22.76
N ILE A 360 2.39 1.13 21.90
CA ILE A 360 2.49 1.24 20.44
C ILE A 360 1.20 1.88 19.94
N VAL A 361 1.26 3.17 19.54
CA VAL A 361 0.05 3.99 19.33
C VAL A 361 -0.20 4.40 17.89
N GLN A 362 0.82 4.38 17.05
CA GLN A 362 0.72 4.74 15.63
C GLN A 362 1.25 3.60 14.74
N SER A 363 0.75 3.49 13.53
CA SER A 363 1.20 2.51 12.53
C SER A 363 2.70 2.60 12.25
N ALA A 364 3.26 3.81 12.25
CA ALA A 364 4.69 4.05 12.10
C ALA A 364 5.55 3.41 13.21
N ASP A 365 4.99 3.23 14.42
CA ASP A 365 5.69 2.66 15.57
C ASP A 365 5.52 1.14 15.65
N LEU A 366 4.63 0.55 14.85
CA LEU A 366 4.39 -0.89 14.83
C LEU A 366 5.66 -1.64 14.39
N PRO A 367 6.20 -2.57 15.22
CA PRO A 367 7.39 -3.33 14.87
C PRO A 367 7.19 -4.22 13.64
N TYR A 368 6.17 -5.08 13.68
CA TYR A 368 5.78 -5.97 12.58
C TYR A 368 4.27 -5.96 12.36
N ARG A 369 3.82 -5.45 11.20
CA ARG A 369 2.42 -5.52 10.80
C ARG A 369 1.92 -6.97 10.70
N THR A 370 2.77 -7.86 10.22
CA THR A 370 2.44 -9.27 10.00
C THR A 370 2.07 -10.01 11.29
N GLN A 371 2.52 -9.56 12.47
CA GLN A 371 2.12 -10.15 13.75
C GLN A 371 0.66 -9.90 14.13
N LEU A 372 0.00 -8.90 13.51
CA LEU A 372 -1.42 -8.60 13.74
C LEU A 372 -2.31 -9.77 13.33
N VAL A 373 -1.93 -10.50 12.27
CA VAL A 373 -2.73 -11.60 11.69
C VAL A 373 -2.92 -12.76 12.67
N PRO A 374 -1.84 -13.43 13.15
CA PRO A 374 -2.00 -14.51 14.12
C PRO A 374 -2.58 -14.04 15.45
N LEU A 375 -2.26 -12.81 15.89
CA LEU A 375 -2.79 -12.26 17.13
C LEU A 375 -4.32 -12.08 17.08
N ALA A 376 -4.86 -11.54 15.98
CA ALA A 376 -6.30 -11.43 15.77
C ALA A 376 -6.98 -12.81 15.65
N ALA A 377 -6.34 -13.76 14.96
CA ALA A 377 -6.86 -15.12 14.83
C ALA A 377 -6.93 -15.81 16.21
N VAL A 378 -5.90 -15.70 17.04
CA VAL A 378 -5.88 -16.23 18.41
C VAL A 378 -6.98 -15.61 19.26
N ARG A 379 -7.14 -14.28 19.23
CA ARG A 379 -8.24 -13.59 19.93
C ARG A 379 -9.60 -14.09 19.45
N ALA A 380 -9.78 -14.21 18.15
CA ALA A 380 -11.04 -14.71 17.59
C ALA A 380 -11.32 -16.17 18.02
N ILE A 381 -10.31 -17.03 18.17
CA ILE A 381 -10.46 -18.44 18.58
C ILE A 381 -10.75 -18.56 20.08
N LEU A 382 -10.00 -17.86 20.91
CA LEU A 382 -10.03 -17.99 22.37
C LEU A 382 -11.08 -17.09 23.04
N GLY A 383 -11.48 -15.99 22.40
CA GLY A 383 -12.39 -15.02 23.02
C GLY A 383 -11.82 -14.46 24.33
N GLU A 384 -12.59 -14.53 25.41
CA GLU A 384 -12.24 -13.97 26.72
C GLU A 384 -11.08 -14.69 27.41
N GLU A 385 -10.71 -15.90 26.97
CA GLU A 385 -9.54 -16.60 27.51
C GLU A 385 -8.25 -15.76 27.35
N THR A 386 -8.19 -14.91 26.34
CA THR A 386 -7.05 -13.98 26.11
C THR A 386 -6.96 -12.84 27.12
N ASP A 387 -8.05 -12.53 27.83
CA ASP A 387 -8.12 -11.44 28.82
C ASP A 387 -7.83 -11.93 30.25
N THR A 388 -7.60 -13.22 30.42
CA THR A 388 -7.12 -13.77 31.70
C THR A 388 -5.68 -13.33 31.96
N ALA A 389 -5.26 -13.25 33.23
CA ALA A 389 -3.88 -12.89 33.58
C ALA A 389 -2.85 -13.77 32.87
N ALA A 390 -3.08 -15.10 32.84
CA ALA A 390 -2.21 -16.04 32.13
C ALA A 390 -2.25 -15.84 30.59
N GLY A 391 -3.42 -15.52 30.02
CA GLY A 391 -3.58 -15.22 28.60
C GLY A 391 -2.82 -13.96 28.20
N GLU A 392 -3.01 -12.87 28.95
CA GLU A 392 -2.29 -11.59 28.70
C GLU A 392 -0.78 -11.73 28.83
N GLU A 393 -0.30 -12.46 29.85
CA GLU A 393 1.13 -12.72 30.07
C GLU A 393 1.73 -13.50 28.90
N ARG A 394 1.12 -14.63 28.50
CA ARG A 394 1.60 -15.50 27.42
C ARG A 394 1.55 -14.81 26.07
N ILE A 395 0.49 -14.07 25.76
CA ILE A 395 0.38 -13.27 24.53
C ILE A 395 1.46 -12.18 24.53
N GLY A 396 1.66 -11.48 25.64
CA GLY A 396 2.69 -10.46 25.78
C GLY A 396 4.08 -11.05 25.56
N GLN A 397 4.39 -12.19 26.19
CA GLN A 397 5.66 -12.88 26.03
C GLN A 397 5.88 -13.35 24.58
N TRP A 398 4.88 -13.96 23.94
CA TRP A 398 4.95 -14.35 22.54
C TRP A 398 5.17 -13.12 21.61
N TYR A 399 4.43 -12.04 21.85
CA TYR A 399 4.54 -10.81 21.06
C TYR A 399 5.96 -10.22 21.12
N TRP A 400 6.50 -10.07 22.33
CA TRP A 400 7.83 -9.49 22.51
C TRP A 400 8.96 -10.43 22.04
N ASN A 401 8.81 -11.74 22.14
CA ASN A 401 9.75 -12.68 21.53
C ASN A 401 9.74 -12.56 20.00
N GLY A 402 8.58 -12.38 19.38
CA GLY A 402 8.47 -12.11 17.94
C GLY A 402 9.16 -10.82 17.50
N VAL A 403 9.02 -9.75 18.29
CA VAL A 403 9.61 -8.42 18.00
C VAL A 403 11.12 -8.40 18.26
N LEU A 404 11.54 -8.77 19.46
CA LEU A 404 12.94 -8.66 19.90
C LEU A 404 13.83 -9.74 19.30
N GLY A 405 13.29 -10.93 19.07
CA GLY A 405 13.94 -12.01 18.34
C GLY A 405 13.90 -11.85 16.82
N GLU A 406 13.30 -10.76 16.31
CA GLU A 406 13.18 -10.43 14.87
C GLU A 406 12.57 -11.59 14.03
N MET A 407 11.60 -12.33 14.62
CA MET A 407 11.05 -13.57 14.07
C MET A 407 10.07 -13.35 12.88
N TYR A 408 9.63 -12.12 12.64
CA TYR A 408 8.63 -11.74 11.63
C TYR A 408 9.20 -10.91 10.47
N GLY A 409 10.52 -10.88 10.32
CA GLY A 409 11.22 -10.12 9.28
C GLY A 409 11.30 -10.77 7.90
N GLY A 410 10.79 -11.99 7.73
CA GLY A 410 10.85 -12.76 6.48
C GLY A 410 9.49 -13.28 6.01
N SER A 411 9.48 -14.43 5.30
CA SER A 411 8.23 -15.11 4.90
C SER A 411 7.48 -15.63 6.12
N THR A 412 6.30 -15.07 6.35
CA THR A 412 5.51 -15.31 7.57
C THR A 412 4.30 -16.23 7.35
N GLU A 413 3.92 -16.54 6.10
CA GLU A 413 2.75 -17.36 5.78
C GLU A 413 2.80 -18.78 6.38
N SER A 414 4.00 -19.36 6.53
CA SER A 414 4.17 -20.67 7.19
C SER A 414 4.24 -20.57 8.70
N ARG A 415 4.57 -19.38 9.25
CA ARG A 415 4.66 -19.13 10.69
C ARG A 415 3.28 -18.92 11.30
N PHE A 416 2.39 -18.17 10.65
CA PHE A 416 1.07 -17.86 11.17
C PHE A 416 0.27 -19.07 11.64
N PRO A 417 0.10 -20.15 10.84
CA PRO A 417 -0.63 -21.34 11.28
C PRO A 417 -0.02 -21.98 12.53
N ARG A 418 1.31 -22.10 12.57
CA ARG A 418 2.03 -22.68 13.73
C ARG A 418 1.85 -21.83 14.98
N ASP A 419 2.06 -20.53 14.88
CA ASP A 419 1.89 -19.62 16.02
C ASP A 419 0.45 -19.66 16.55
N VAL A 420 -0.57 -19.70 15.68
CA VAL A 420 -1.96 -19.81 16.13
C VAL A 420 -2.20 -21.12 16.86
N GLU A 421 -1.78 -22.26 16.32
CA GLU A 421 -1.96 -23.56 16.97
C GLU A 421 -1.23 -23.64 18.32
N GLN A 422 0.05 -23.27 18.32
CA GLN A 422 0.89 -23.39 19.50
C GLN A 422 0.49 -22.38 20.59
N LEU A 423 0.15 -21.14 20.21
CA LEU A 423 -0.25 -20.12 21.17
C LEU A 423 -1.60 -20.44 21.83
N VAL A 424 -2.57 -20.96 21.05
CA VAL A 424 -3.87 -21.42 21.59
C VAL A 424 -3.66 -22.56 22.58
N ALA A 425 -2.85 -23.57 22.21
CA ALA A 425 -2.55 -24.69 23.10
C ALA A 425 -1.80 -24.24 24.36
N TRP A 426 -0.85 -23.33 24.21
CA TRP A 426 -0.08 -22.79 25.33
C TRP A 426 -0.96 -21.99 26.30
N ILE A 427 -1.83 -21.11 25.81
CA ILE A 427 -2.75 -20.33 26.65
C ILE A 427 -3.71 -21.24 27.43
N ARG A 428 -4.16 -22.34 26.84
CA ARG A 428 -5.01 -23.34 27.50
C ARG A 428 -4.26 -24.26 28.46
N GLY A 429 -2.94 -24.28 28.40
CA GLY A 429 -2.11 -25.19 29.20
C GLY A 429 -1.98 -26.60 28.62
N ASP A 430 -2.39 -26.79 27.37
CA ASP A 430 -2.34 -28.05 26.63
C ASP A 430 -1.05 -28.25 25.83
N GLY A 431 -0.14 -27.27 25.82
CA GLY A 431 1.10 -27.27 25.05
C GLY A 431 2.26 -26.54 25.73
N GLY A 432 3.48 -26.79 25.25
CA GLY A 432 4.69 -26.06 25.66
C GLY A 432 4.82 -24.70 25.01
N ASP A 433 5.98 -24.07 25.19
CA ASP A 433 6.29 -22.79 24.61
C ASP A 433 6.18 -22.82 23.08
N PRO A 434 5.51 -21.85 22.44
CA PRO A 434 5.50 -21.72 20.98
C PRO A 434 6.91 -21.59 20.38
N ASP A 435 7.11 -22.08 19.14
CA ASP A 435 8.40 -21.97 18.44
C ASP A 435 8.91 -20.52 18.42
N THR A 436 8.03 -19.55 18.22
CA THR A 436 8.38 -18.12 18.27
C THR A 436 8.95 -17.72 19.64
N VAL A 437 8.45 -18.32 20.74
CA VAL A 437 9.02 -18.11 22.08
C VAL A 437 10.28 -18.94 22.26
N ALA A 438 10.28 -20.22 21.88
CA ALA A 438 11.40 -21.13 22.10
C ALA A 438 12.68 -20.73 21.34
N GLU A 439 12.54 -20.32 20.07
CA GLU A 439 13.64 -20.02 19.16
C GLU A 439 14.17 -18.58 19.25
N ALA A 440 13.35 -17.63 19.73
CA ALA A 440 13.75 -16.22 19.79
C ALA A 440 14.98 -16.01 20.67
N VAL A 441 15.97 -15.30 20.15
CA VAL A 441 17.21 -14.95 20.86
C VAL A 441 17.47 -13.46 20.69
N PHE A 442 17.79 -12.78 21.79
CA PHE A 442 18.32 -11.41 21.74
C PHE A 442 19.79 -11.44 22.17
N VAL A 443 20.69 -11.10 21.25
CA VAL A 443 22.13 -11.02 21.51
C VAL A 443 22.47 -9.61 22.02
N SER A 444 23.30 -9.50 23.07
CA SER A 444 23.67 -8.22 23.71
C SER A 444 24.19 -7.17 22.72
N ASP A 445 25.03 -7.58 21.79
CA ASP A 445 25.66 -6.69 20.78
C ASP A 445 24.63 -6.08 19.82
N ARG A 446 23.40 -6.64 19.79
CA ARG A 446 22.33 -6.07 18.97
C ARG A 446 22.00 -4.64 19.40
N LEU A 447 22.14 -4.28 20.69
CA LEU A 447 21.96 -2.92 21.17
C LEU A 447 22.87 -1.91 20.44
N ASP A 448 24.11 -2.27 20.15
CA ASP A 448 25.08 -1.40 19.47
C ASP A 448 24.66 -1.06 18.02
N THR A 449 23.97 -2.00 17.36
CA THR A 449 23.56 -1.91 15.95
C THR A 449 22.17 -1.33 15.74
N LEU A 450 21.35 -1.20 16.78
CA LEU A 450 20.02 -0.59 16.73
C LEU A 450 20.12 0.94 16.63
N THR A 451 20.27 1.46 15.41
CA THR A 451 20.53 2.89 15.17
C THR A 451 19.36 3.64 14.54
N THR A 452 18.40 2.94 13.90
CA THR A 452 17.29 3.56 13.17
C THR A 452 15.94 2.93 13.51
N ARG A 453 14.85 3.70 13.30
CA ARG A 453 13.45 3.26 13.49
C ARG A 453 13.00 2.15 12.52
N ASN A 454 13.80 1.78 11.54
CA ASN A 454 13.44 0.72 10.58
C ASN A 454 13.54 -0.68 11.18
N SER A 455 14.26 -0.86 12.31
CA SER A 455 14.35 -2.13 13.02
C SER A 455 13.17 -2.35 13.96
N ALA A 456 12.59 -3.55 13.92
CA ALA A 456 11.51 -3.94 14.84
C ALA A 456 11.99 -3.94 16.30
N ALA A 457 13.18 -4.45 16.56
CA ALA A 457 13.76 -4.44 17.91
C ALA A 457 14.01 -3.01 18.44
N TYR A 458 14.39 -2.07 17.56
CA TYR A 458 14.51 -0.65 17.94
C TYR A 458 13.16 -0.08 18.40
N LYS A 459 12.09 -0.29 17.61
CA LYS A 459 10.73 0.13 17.97
C LYS A 459 10.25 -0.55 19.24
N GLY A 460 10.60 -1.83 19.40
CA GLY A 460 10.25 -2.62 20.59
C GLY A 460 10.88 -2.03 21.87
N ILE A 461 12.18 -1.75 21.86
CA ILE A 461 12.87 -1.15 23.03
C ILE A 461 12.30 0.24 23.36
N TYR A 462 12.00 1.05 22.34
CA TYR A 462 11.32 2.33 22.55
C TYR A 462 9.97 2.16 23.26
N ALA A 463 9.11 1.27 22.77
CA ALA A 463 7.81 1.01 23.37
C ALA A 463 7.93 0.47 24.81
N LEU A 464 8.90 -0.42 25.05
CA LEU A 464 9.17 -0.96 26.40
C LEU A 464 9.66 0.11 27.38
N LEU A 465 10.49 1.06 26.94
CA LEU A 465 10.91 2.21 27.77
C LEU A 465 9.71 3.06 28.20
N VAL A 466 8.79 3.32 27.28
CA VAL A 466 7.55 4.04 27.62
C VAL A 466 6.68 3.22 28.57
N LYS A 467 6.47 1.92 28.25
CA LYS A 467 5.62 1.02 29.02
C LYS A 467 6.07 0.85 30.48
N GLN A 468 7.36 0.88 30.74
CA GLN A 468 7.86 0.80 32.12
C GLN A 468 7.68 2.09 32.93
N GLY A 469 7.16 3.16 32.33
CA GLY A 469 6.82 4.39 33.03
C GLY A 469 7.80 5.55 32.83
N ALA A 470 8.48 5.62 31.68
CA ALA A 470 9.30 6.78 31.35
C ALA A 470 8.51 8.09 31.46
N VAL A 471 9.06 9.09 32.15
CA VAL A 471 8.48 10.41 32.36
C VAL A 471 9.20 11.43 31.50
N ASP A 472 8.46 12.28 30.76
CA ASP A 472 9.10 13.30 29.92
C ASP A 472 9.95 14.28 30.74
N TRP A 473 11.09 14.71 30.20
CA TRP A 473 12.00 15.62 30.91
C TRP A 473 11.52 17.08 31.00
N TYR A 474 10.41 17.40 30.29
CA TYR A 474 9.77 18.71 30.38
C TYR A 474 8.37 18.61 31.01
N TYR A 475 7.54 17.66 30.58
CA TYR A 475 6.21 17.40 31.12
C TYR A 475 6.30 16.28 32.17
N THR A 476 6.59 16.65 33.38
CA THR A 476 7.10 15.77 34.43
C THR A 476 6.03 15.30 35.42
N GLU A 477 4.76 15.63 35.15
CA GLU A 477 3.66 15.37 36.08
C GLU A 477 3.25 13.89 36.19
N ALA A 478 3.48 13.12 35.13
CA ALA A 478 3.10 11.71 35.07
C ALA A 478 3.91 10.94 34.02
N PRO A 479 3.95 9.59 34.13
CA PRO A 479 4.50 8.73 33.08
C PRO A 479 3.83 8.98 31.71
N LEU A 480 4.62 8.84 30.65
CA LEU A 480 4.14 8.99 29.27
C LEU A 480 3.02 7.98 28.98
N SER A 481 1.82 8.49 28.77
CA SER A 481 0.66 7.69 28.34
C SER A 481 0.52 7.70 26.81
N PRO A 482 -0.24 6.75 26.22
CA PRO A 482 -0.54 6.73 24.79
C PRO A 482 -1.02 8.08 24.24
N GLY A 483 -1.89 8.78 24.95
CA GLY A 483 -2.39 10.09 24.56
C GLY A 483 -1.29 11.18 24.57
N GLN A 484 -0.42 11.16 25.58
CA GLN A 484 0.69 12.11 25.70
C GLN A 484 1.77 11.89 24.63
N LEU A 485 2.02 10.66 24.21
CA LEU A 485 2.95 10.37 23.12
C LEU A 485 2.60 11.18 21.85
N VAL A 486 1.32 11.23 21.51
CA VAL A 486 0.81 11.98 20.36
C VAL A 486 0.75 13.48 20.65
N ALA A 487 0.16 13.87 21.78
CA ALA A 487 -0.09 15.28 22.13
C ALA A 487 1.20 16.10 22.28
N HIS A 488 2.27 15.51 22.85
CA HIS A 488 3.55 16.17 23.08
C HIS A 488 4.58 15.93 21.99
N GLY A 489 4.22 15.20 20.91
CA GLY A 489 5.13 14.85 19.81
C GLY A 489 6.38 14.12 20.33
N VAL A 490 6.13 13.13 21.20
CA VAL A 490 7.21 12.32 21.79
C VAL A 490 7.88 11.50 20.71
N ASP A 491 9.20 11.57 20.65
CA ASP A 491 10.02 10.84 19.70
C ASP A 491 11.33 10.40 20.39
N VAL A 492 12.03 9.49 19.75
CA VAL A 492 13.34 9.05 20.22
C VAL A 492 14.36 10.16 20.03
N ARG A 493 14.95 10.64 21.12
CA ARG A 493 15.93 11.74 21.13
C ARG A 493 17.29 11.25 21.59
N GLN A 494 18.33 11.81 20.98
CA GLN A 494 19.70 11.49 21.32
C GLN A 494 20.12 12.23 22.59
N ILE A 495 20.75 11.52 23.54
CA ILE A 495 21.15 12.06 24.84
C ILE A 495 22.50 12.75 24.72
N PHE A 496 23.55 12.08 24.28
CA PHE A 496 24.87 12.64 24.01
C PHE A 496 25.07 12.90 22.52
N PRO A 497 25.47 14.11 22.07
CA PRO A 497 25.68 14.38 20.64
C PRO A 497 26.79 13.52 20.03
N LYS A 498 26.54 13.00 18.82
CA LYS A 498 27.52 12.15 18.10
C LYS A 498 28.88 12.85 17.92
N SER A 499 28.87 14.14 17.57
CA SER A 499 30.08 14.92 17.37
C SER A 499 30.91 15.08 18.67
N TRP A 500 30.23 15.20 19.81
CA TRP A 500 30.88 15.27 21.10
C TRP A 500 31.49 13.93 21.51
N ILE A 501 30.76 12.81 21.30
CA ILE A 501 31.26 11.45 21.56
C ILE A 501 32.49 11.16 20.68
N ALA A 502 32.42 11.46 19.38
CA ALA A 502 33.55 11.23 18.48
C ALA A 502 34.83 11.97 18.91
N LYS A 503 34.67 13.15 19.55
CA LYS A 503 35.81 13.94 20.06
C LYS A 503 36.29 13.48 21.44
N SER A 504 35.37 13.22 22.37
CA SER A 504 35.69 12.96 23.78
C SER A 504 35.87 11.46 24.08
N TYR A 505 35.21 10.60 23.34
CA TYR A 505 35.21 9.12 23.48
C TYR A 505 35.36 8.44 22.13
N PRO A 506 36.50 8.56 21.40
CA PRO A 506 36.66 8.02 20.04
C PRO A 506 36.39 6.54 19.92
N ALA A 507 36.68 5.75 20.95
CA ALA A 507 36.41 4.30 20.99
C ALA A 507 34.92 3.94 20.89
N PHE A 508 34.04 4.89 21.25
CA PHE A 508 32.57 4.71 21.20
C PHE A 508 31.93 5.39 19.97
N ALA A 509 32.71 5.94 19.04
CA ALA A 509 32.17 6.69 17.90
C ALA A 509 31.19 5.88 17.05
N SER A 510 31.45 4.58 16.83
CA SER A 510 30.56 3.65 16.10
C SER A 510 29.23 3.39 16.82
N ARG A 511 29.21 3.48 18.15
CA ARG A 511 28.05 3.24 19.02
C ARG A 511 27.24 4.51 19.33
N ALA A 512 27.74 5.68 18.93
CA ALA A 512 27.12 6.97 19.23
C ALA A 512 25.66 7.09 18.72
N GLY A 513 25.30 6.37 17.67
CA GLY A 513 23.94 6.32 17.13
C GLY A 513 23.02 5.24 17.69
N SER A 514 23.52 4.38 18.58
CA SER A 514 22.80 3.28 19.19
C SER A 514 21.56 3.72 19.97
N ILE A 515 20.59 2.83 20.12
CA ILE A 515 19.40 3.00 20.97
C ILE A 515 19.79 3.26 22.44
N VAL A 516 20.95 2.76 22.88
CA VAL A 516 21.49 3.02 24.23
C VAL A 516 21.69 4.51 24.48
N ASN A 517 22.08 5.28 23.46
CA ASN A 517 22.25 6.74 23.56
C ASN A 517 20.99 7.53 23.16
N LYS A 518 19.80 6.90 23.28
CA LYS A 518 18.53 7.53 22.88
C LYS A 518 17.44 7.24 23.89
N THR A 519 16.48 8.17 24.00
CA THR A 519 15.36 8.02 24.92
C THR A 519 14.09 8.70 24.37
N PRO A 520 12.87 8.24 24.74
CA PRO A 520 11.62 8.92 24.38
C PRO A 520 11.49 10.26 25.09
N LEU A 521 11.41 11.34 24.34
CA LEU A 521 11.22 12.70 24.88
C LEU A 521 10.31 13.51 23.96
N SER A 522 9.58 14.45 24.56
CA SER A 522 8.77 15.40 23.82
C SER A 522 9.61 16.31 22.92
N TYR A 523 8.94 16.89 21.94
CA TYR A 523 9.57 17.94 21.12
C TYR A 523 10.07 19.10 21.98
N ARG A 524 9.33 19.46 23.05
CA ARG A 524 9.69 20.56 23.96
C ARG A 524 10.98 20.27 24.72
N ALA A 525 11.09 19.12 25.36
CA ALA A 525 12.32 18.69 26.06
C ALA A 525 13.52 18.69 25.10
N SER A 526 13.34 18.18 23.88
CA SER A 526 14.43 18.04 22.91
C SER A 526 15.01 19.37 22.40
N ARG A 527 14.22 20.45 22.41
CA ARG A 527 14.71 21.79 21.98
C ARG A 527 15.78 22.36 22.88
N SER A 528 15.74 22.04 24.17
CA SER A 528 16.70 22.54 25.17
C SER A 528 17.98 21.69 25.21
N MET A 529 18.00 20.52 24.52
CA MET A 529 19.13 19.58 24.51
C MET A 529 20.21 20.00 23.50
N THR A 530 20.92 21.09 23.80
CA THR A 530 22.02 21.60 22.94
C THR A 530 23.37 21.32 23.62
N GLY A 531 24.22 20.52 22.95
CA GLY A 531 25.51 20.10 23.50
C GLY A 531 25.44 18.85 24.39
N PRO A 532 26.49 18.53 25.18
CA PRO A 532 26.48 17.39 26.08
C PRO A 532 25.54 17.62 27.27
N PRO A 533 25.12 16.54 28.00
CA PRO A 533 24.20 16.63 29.13
C PRO A 533 24.62 17.69 30.18
N SER A 534 25.91 17.76 30.51
CA SER A 534 26.45 18.78 31.45
C SER A 534 26.15 20.22 31.03
N ALA A 535 25.89 20.49 29.76
CA ALA A 535 25.54 21.82 29.24
C ALA A 535 24.03 22.10 29.25
N TYR A 536 23.18 21.10 28.93
CA TYR A 536 21.76 21.34 28.76
C TYR A 536 20.87 20.97 29.96
N LEU A 537 21.34 20.14 30.90
CA LEU A 537 20.51 19.70 32.03
C LEU A 537 20.03 20.84 32.90
N LYS A 538 20.93 21.77 33.29
CA LYS A 538 20.55 22.93 34.10
C LYS A 538 19.53 23.86 33.42
N PRO A 539 19.70 24.26 32.15
CA PRO A 539 18.69 24.99 31.42
C PRO A 539 17.33 24.23 31.34
N LEU A 540 17.35 22.95 31.08
CA LEU A 540 16.13 22.12 30.98
C LEU A 540 15.38 22.06 32.32
N MET A 541 16.08 21.87 33.44
CA MET A 541 15.49 21.90 34.78
C MET A 541 14.85 23.27 35.10
N LEU A 542 15.51 24.36 34.72
CA LEU A 542 14.95 25.69 34.91
C LEU A 542 13.70 25.92 34.06
N GLU A 543 13.69 25.47 32.81
CA GLU A 543 12.55 25.61 31.92
C GLU A 543 11.37 24.73 32.35
N SER A 544 11.61 23.53 32.89
CA SER A 544 10.59 22.62 33.42
C SER A 544 10.10 22.99 34.82
N GLY A 545 10.78 23.93 35.50
CA GLY A 545 10.47 24.33 36.88
C GLY A 545 10.83 23.29 37.94
N MET A 546 11.68 22.31 37.61
CA MET A 546 12.02 21.19 38.47
C MET A 546 13.21 21.47 39.39
N ARG A 547 13.18 20.86 40.60
CA ARG A 547 14.34 20.72 41.48
C ARG A 547 15.21 19.56 41.01
N ALA A 548 16.53 19.67 41.23
CA ALA A 548 17.50 18.66 40.80
C ALA A 548 17.19 17.26 41.33
N GLU A 549 16.83 17.13 42.61
CA GLU A 549 16.49 15.85 43.25
C GLU A 549 15.32 15.14 42.54
N TRP A 550 14.28 15.87 42.15
CA TRP A 550 13.12 15.29 41.40
C TRP A 550 13.46 15.00 39.95
N PHE A 551 14.37 15.78 39.37
CA PHE A 551 14.81 15.54 38.00
C PHE A 551 15.64 14.25 37.91
N ASP A 552 16.40 13.90 38.92
CA ASP A 552 17.15 12.65 39.00
C ASP A 552 16.18 11.43 38.96
N ASP A 553 15.07 11.50 39.70
CA ASP A 553 14.02 10.46 39.65
C ASP A 553 13.41 10.34 38.27
N VAL A 554 13.16 11.48 37.58
CA VAL A 554 12.65 11.47 36.20
C VAL A 554 13.65 10.85 35.22
N VAL A 555 14.93 11.20 35.31
CA VAL A 555 16.01 10.63 34.51
C VAL A 555 16.12 9.11 34.74
N ALA A 556 16.00 8.66 35.97
CA ALA A 556 16.06 7.25 36.35
C ALA A 556 14.91 6.42 35.68
N THR A 557 13.73 7.04 35.44
CA THR A 557 12.63 6.35 34.71
C THR A 557 13.02 5.95 33.29
N HIS A 558 14.07 6.54 32.73
CA HIS A 558 14.60 6.22 31.40
C HIS A 558 15.74 5.20 31.44
N LEU A 559 15.93 4.51 32.58
CA LEU A 559 17.03 3.57 32.80
C LEU A 559 18.41 4.29 32.65
N ILE A 560 18.53 5.45 33.24
CA ILE A 560 19.73 6.27 33.18
C ILE A 560 20.16 6.59 34.61
N GLU A 561 21.43 6.33 34.96
CA GLU A 561 22.04 6.77 36.21
C GLU A 561 22.35 8.27 36.10
N PRO A 562 21.67 9.16 36.87
CA PRO A 562 21.77 10.61 36.71
C PRO A 562 23.19 11.15 36.82
N SER A 563 24.02 10.61 37.72
CA SER A 563 25.41 11.02 37.92
C SER A 563 26.23 10.99 36.64
N THR A 564 25.99 10.01 35.78
CA THR A 564 26.71 9.85 34.51
C THR A 564 26.44 10.99 33.52
N LEU A 565 25.25 11.59 33.57
CA LEU A 565 24.89 12.74 32.75
C LEU A 565 25.56 14.04 33.27
N TYR A 566 25.57 14.24 34.60
CA TYR A 566 26.19 15.42 35.23
C TYR A 566 27.71 15.42 35.04
N GLU A 567 28.34 14.27 35.21
CA GLU A 567 29.80 14.10 35.06
C GLU A 567 30.22 14.10 33.57
N GLY A 568 29.27 13.84 32.64
CA GLY A 568 29.54 13.67 31.22
C GLY A 568 30.31 12.38 30.94
N ASP A 569 30.19 11.38 31.80
CA ASP A 569 30.84 10.08 31.64
C ASP A 569 30.04 9.18 30.70
N PHE A 570 30.33 9.30 29.40
CA PHE A 570 29.63 8.53 28.35
C PHE A 570 29.92 7.04 28.45
N GLN A 571 31.13 6.63 28.83
CA GLN A 571 31.46 5.20 28.92
C GLN A 571 30.63 4.54 30.01
N ARG A 572 30.63 5.05 31.21
CA ARG A 572 29.83 4.53 32.33
C ARG A 572 28.33 4.59 32.04
N PHE A 573 27.85 5.70 31.47
CA PHE A 573 26.47 5.82 31.01
C PHE A 573 26.10 4.69 30.04
N TYR A 574 26.94 4.45 29.02
CA TYR A 574 26.65 3.45 27.98
C TYR A 574 26.63 2.02 28.55
N GLU A 575 27.62 1.68 29.37
CA GLU A 575 27.74 0.37 30.00
C GLU A 575 26.58 0.07 30.96
N ASP A 576 26.25 1.00 31.84
CA ASP A 576 25.20 0.84 32.84
C ASP A 576 23.81 0.78 32.19
N ARG A 577 23.54 1.68 31.24
CA ARG A 577 22.28 1.69 30.54
C ARG A 577 22.10 0.47 29.63
N SER A 578 23.16 -0.03 29.01
CA SER A 578 23.11 -1.26 28.23
C SER A 578 22.65 -2.44 29.08
N LYS A 579 23.17 -2.60 30.30
CA LYS A 579 22.75 -3.64 31.25
C LYS A 579 21.26 -3.52 31.59
N GLN A 580 20.80 -2.30 31.93
CA GLN A 580 19.40 -2.06 32.28
C GLN A 580 18.45 -2.31 31.09
N LEU A 581 18.84 -1.91 29.86
CA LEU A 581 18.06 -2.24 28.66
C LEU A 581 18.02 -3.74 28.36
N LEU A 582 19.10 -4.48 28.60
CA LEU A 582 19.11 -5.93 28.50
C LEU A 582 18.19 -6.60 29.55
N ASP A 583 18.13 -6.07 30.76
CA ASP A 583 17.21 -6.55 31.79
C ASP A 583 15.74 -6.28 31.42
N LEU A 584 15.47 -5.11 30.81
CA LEU A 584 14.15 -4.79 30.25
C LEU A 584 13.74 -5.78 29.14
N VAL A 585 14.67 -6.09 28.21
CA VAL A 585 14.48 -7.08 27.16
C VAL A 585 14.23 -8.48 27.75
N ARG A 586 15.01 -8.89 28.75
CA ARG A 586 14.84 -10.18 29.44
C ARG A 586 13.47 -10.31 30.08
N SER A 587 13.04 -9.25 30.77
CA SER A 587 11.72 -9.21 31.40
C SER A 587 10.59 -9.35 30.38
N ALA A 588 10.68 -8.61 29.25
CA ALA A 588 9.67 -8.65 28.21
C ALA A 588 9.60 -9.99 27.46
N MET A 589 10.74 -10.62 27.22
CA MET A 589 10.83 -11.93 26.56
C MET A 589 10.55 -13.11 27.51
N GLY A 590 10.62 -12.91 28.83
CA GLY A 590 10.58 -13.99 29.80
C GLY A 590 11.76 -14.95 29.70
N LYS A 591 12.89 -14.51 29.15
CA LYS A 591 14.07 -15.32 28.83
C LYS A 591 15.38 -14.60 29.18
N ARG A 592 16.46 -15.39 29.34
CA ARG A 592 17.82 -14.83 29.43
C ARG A 592 18.28 -14.35 28.05
N THR A 593 18.90 -13.16 28.00
CA THR A 593 19.62 -12.67 26.82
C THR A 593 20.94 -13.43 26.68
N VAL A 594 21.36 -13.69 25.45
CA VAL A 594 22.65 -14.35 25.18
C VAL A 594 23.73 -13.27 25.12
N PHE A 595 24.75 -13.40 25.95
CA PHE A 595 25.98 -12.63 25.81
C PHE A 595 26.88 -13.37 24.80
N ARG A 596 27.45 -12.65 23.84
CA ARG A 596 28.63 -13.17 23.16
C ARG A 596 29.78 -13.03 24.15
N ASP A 597 30.28 -14.13 24.66
CA ASP A 597 31.58 -14.15 25.29
C ASP A 597 32.59 -13.73 24.23
N PHE A 598 33.32 -12.64 24.47
CA PHE A 598 34.48 -12.31 23.67
C PHE A 598 35.49 -13.43 23.91
N ASP A 599 35.57 -14.35 22.96
CA ASP A 599 36.63 -15.33 22.92
C ASP A 599 37.94 -14.57 22.65
N ASP A 600 38.83 -14.54 23.64
CA ASP A 600 40.18 -13.92 23.64
C ASP A 600 41.14 -14.55 22.62
N SER A 601 40.62 -15.17 21.53
CA SER A 601 41.39 -15.90 20.55
C SER A 601 42.07 -15.08 19.43
N TYR A 602 42.03 -13.73 19.52
CA TYR A 602 42.79 -12.84 18.61
C TYR A 602 43.90 -12.03 19.29
N ALA A 603 44.52 -12.57 20.30
CA ALA A 603 45.79 -12.08 20.86
C ALA A 603 46.89 -13.11 20.66
N ARG A 604 47.29 -13.35 19.40
CA ARG A 604 48.61 -13.88 19.04
C ARG A 604 49.02 -13.42 17.63
#